data_8ab93106d91987a8ce1d83458f549f29
#
_entry.id   8ab93106d91987a8ce1d83458f549f29
#
_cell.length_a   1.000
_cell.length_b   1.000
_cell.length_c   1.000
_cell.angle_alpha   90.00
_cell.angle_beta   90.00
_cell.angle_gamma   90.00
#
_symmetry.space_group_name_H-M   'P 1'
#
loop_
_entity.id
_entity.type
_entity.pdbx_description
1 polymer ?
#
loop_
_entity_poly.entity_id
_entity_poly.type
_entity_poly.pdbx_seq_one_letter_code
_entity_poly.pdbx_strand_id
1 'polypeptide(L)'
;MNIYCLSEGELYHIENGKELRVPCERVESYRDAVRKMKARDEWKTTGKGAKFMGVEPKEYGEEEMHNMLRGIGACGDRLIYSTFADNVGGMYFKDGKGETYIFANREEIISDIDCSGGKCVVSAGNGHYENHIALVNTDNGSFEQLTEGFTSETHPFISRRNNDILYYTAMGFATDRSGNVAEKSPCTICLFDTRSGTIDEFIAEDGFDCIKPRDDVDGNIYYIRRKYVPAKQKSNLLVDILMFPVRIIKAIGGFLSVFSMAFGGEPLRTGGKNPAKSKTADEREAFIEGNMIKAEKQLSGNADDGIIPSDWELVKRDKSGNITVLKKRIMDYRLLSNGDILYSNGSRIGMLSGDKNTVLCKIKYANSITVTE
;
A
#
# COMPACT_ATOMS: atom_id res chain seq x y z
N MET A 1 -1.58 12.00 20.46
CA MET A 1 -1.12 11.54 19.14
C MET A 1 -0.83 10.06 19.21
N ASN A 2 -1.60 9.26 18.48
CA ASN A 2 -1.39 7.81 18.38
C ASN A 2 -0.87 7.48 16.97
N ILE A 3 0.18 6.69 16.88
CA ILE A 3 0.83 6.30 15.62
C ILE A 3 0.40 4.88 15.29
N TYR A 4 -0.11 4.69 14.08
CA TYR A 4 -0.49 3.37 13.56
C TYR A 4 0.27 3.06 12.28
N CYS A 5 0.51 1.79 12.03
CA CYS A 5 1.09 1.33 10.78
C CYS A 5 0.53 -0.02 10.34
N LEU A 6 0.54 -0.24 9.03
CA LEU A 6 0.37 -1.57 8.45
C LEU A 6 1.75 -2.21 8.29
N SER A 7 1.86 -3.44 8.74
CA SER A 7 3.04 -4.27 8.59
C SER A 7 2.61 -5.72 8.37
N GLU A 8 3.08 -6.34 7.30
CA GLU A 8 2.80 -7.75 6.97
C GLU A 8 1.30 -8.11 7.01
N GLY A 9 0.43 -7.19 6.56
CA GLY A 9 -1.03 -7.39 6.53
C GLY A 9 -1.73 -7.27 7.89
N GLU A 10 -1.03 -6.81 8.93
CA GLU A 10 -1.55 -6.56 10.25
C GLU A 10 -1.46 -5.08 10.62
N LEU A 11 -2.36 -4.64 11.48
CA LEU A 11 -2.39 -3.28 12.02
C LEU A 11 -1.66 -3.25 13.36
N TYR A 12 -0.76 -2.27 13.51
CA TYR A 12 -0.02 -2.03 14.75
C TYR A 12 -0.20 -0.59 15.24
N HIS A 13 -0.28 -0.44 16.54
CA HIS A 13 -0.13 0.81 17.27
C HIS A 13 1.30 0.90 17.81
N ILE A 14 1.94 2.04 17.64
CA ILE A 14 3.29 2.29 18.14
C ILE A 14 3.22 3.03 19.46
N GLU A 15 3.60 2.37 20.52
CA GLU A 15 3.59 2.92 21.87
C GLU A 15 4.88 2.60 22.61
N ASN A 16 5.51 3.60 23.24
CA ASN A 16 6.72 3.44 24.05
C ASN A 16 7.87 2.67 23.35
N GLY A 17 8.01 2.88 22.03
CA GLY A 17 9.06 2.23 21.24
C GLY A 17 8.77 0.78 20.84
N LYS A 18 7.54 0.31 21.05
CA LYS A 18 7.10 -1.05 20.71
C LYS A 18 5.90 -1.02 19.77
N GLU A 19 5.82 -2.03 18.93
CA GLU A 19 4.64 -2.34 18.14
C GLU A 19 3.65 -3.19 18.94
N LEU A 20 2.42 -2.74 19.04
CA LEU A 20 1.32 -3.47 19.65
C LEU A 20 0.30 -3.79 18.56
N ARG A 21 0.06 -5.08 18.30
CA ARG A 21 -0.95 -5.51 17.32
C ARG A 21 -2.33 -5.02 17.74
N VAL A 22 -3.02 -4.39 16.79
CA VAL A 22 -4.39 -3.90 16.96
C VAL A 22 -5.33 -4.83 16.20
N PRO A 23 -6.10 -5.68 16.89
CA PRO A 23 -7.04 -6.57 16.23
C PRO A 23 -8.15 -5.75 15.56
N CYS A 24 -8.48 -6.08 14.31
CA CYS A 24 -9.62 -5.55 13.58
C CYS A 24 -10.75 -6.56 13.62
N GLU A 25 -11.89 -6.20 14.20
CA GLU A 25 -13.01 -7.14 14.47
C GLU A 25 -13.52 -7.82 13.20
N ARG A 26 -13.61 -7.04 12.10
CA ARG A 26 -14.00 -7.59 10.80
C ARG A 26 -13.05 -8.65 10.30
N VAL A 27 -11.74 -8.40 10.43
CA VAL A 27 -10.68 -9.33 10.01
C VAL A 27 -10.68 -10.58 10.88
N GLU A 28 -10.74 -10.43 12.19
CA GLU A 28 -10.77 -11.56 13.13
C GLU A 28 -12.02 -12.42 12.94
N SER A 29 -13.19 -11.80 12.77
CA SER A 29 -14.45 -12.52 12.52
C SER A 29 -14.40 -13.35 11.23
N TYR A 30 -13.81 -12.81 10.17
CA TYR A 30 -13.63 -13.54 8.93
C TYR A 30 -12.64 -14.70 9.08
N ARG A 31 -11.49 -14.47 9.72
CA ARG A 31 -10.49 -15.51 10.01
C ARG A 31 -11.10 -16.66 10.81
N ASP A 32 -11.92 -16.35 11.80
CA ASP A 32 -12.61 -17.35 12.62
C ASP A 32 -13.66 -18.13 11.82
N ALA A 33 -14.41 -17.46 10.94
CA ALA A 33 -15.36 -18.13 10.04
C ALA A 33 -14.63 -19.10 9.10
N VAL A 34 -13.51 -18.69 8.50
CA VAL A 34 -12.67 -19.54 7.62
C VAL A 34 -12.10 -20.72 8.41
N ARG A 35 -11.57 -20.50 9.64
CA ARG A 35 -11.07 -21.59 10.50
C ARG A 35 -12.14 -22.62 10.82
N LYS A 36 -13.36 -22.16 11.19
CA LYS A 36 -14.49 -23.04 11.45
C LYS A 36 -14.93 -23.85 10.23
N MET A 37 -14.91 -23.21 9.05
CA MET A 37 -15.22 -23.86 7.79
C MET A 37 -14.18 -24.93 7.45
N LYS A 38 -12.88 -24.61 7.58
CA LYS A 38 -11.77 -25.56 7.40
C LYS A 38 -11.93 -26.76 8.34
N ALA A 39 -12.11 -26.54 9.62
CA ALA A 39 -12.27 -27.61 10.62
C ALA A 39 -13.47 -28.50 10.31
N ARG A 40 -14.59 -27.92 9.84
CA ARG A 40 -15.77 -28.70 9.43
C ARG A 40 -15.49 -29.56 8.19
N ASP A 41 -14.69 -29.09 7.26
CA ASP A 41 -14.43 -29.77 5.99
C ASP A 41 -13.12 -30.61 6.00
N GLU A 42 -12.36 -30.56 7.09
CA GLU A 42 -11.07 -31.29 7.24
C GLU A 42 -11.22 -32.80 7.01
N TRP A 43 -12.32 -33.41 7.46
CA TRP A 43 -12.58 -34.84 7.22
C TRP A 43 -12.75 -35.21 5.75
N LYS A 44 -13.13 -34.24 4.88
CA LYS A 44 -13.24 -34.45 3.42
C LYS A 44 -11.87 -34.45 2.73
N THR A 45 -10.89 -33.79 3.33
CA THR A 45 -9.57 -33.57 2.77
C THR A 45 -8.46 -34.38 3.44
N THR A 46 -8.75 -35.01 4.60
CA THR A 46 -7.79 -35.79 5.37
C THR A 46 -8.26 -37.24 5.59
N GLY A 47 -7.29 -38.16 5.68
CA GLY A 47 -7.55 -39.56 6.03
C GLY A 47 -8.28 -40.41 4.99
N LYS A 48 -9.06 -41.39 5.46
CA LYS A 48 -9.78 -42.32 4.59
C LYS A 48 -10.92 -41.66 3.80
N GLY A 49 -11.48 -40.57 4.29
CA GLY A 49 -12.54 -39.79 3.64
C GLY A 49 -12.06 -39.12 2.36
N ALA A 50 -10.87 -38.53 2.36
CA ALA A 50 -10.27 -37.87 1.19
C ALA A 50 -10.00 -38.90 0.06
N LYS A 51 -9.51 -40.09 0.42
CA LYS A 51 -9.28 -41.16 -0.54
C LYS A 51 -10.58 -41.66 -1.18
N PHE A 52 -11.66 -41.72 -0.42
CA PHE A 52 -12.97 -42.18 -0.92
C PHE A 52 -13.63 -41.18 -1.87
N MET A 53 -13.41 -39.88 -1.64
CA MET A 53 -14.01 -38.79 -2.41
C MET A 53 -13.21 -38.42 -3.66
N GLY A 54 -11.99 -38.96 -3.86
CA GLY A 54 -11.13 -38.63 -5.00
C GLY A 54 -10.75 -37.15 -5.07
N VAL A 55 -10.80 -36.45 -3.94
CA VAL A 55 -10.54 -35.00 -3.87
C VAL A 55 -9.07 -34.79 -3.51
N GLU A 56 -8.33 -34.13 -4.37
CA GLU A 56 -7.03 -33.59 -3.96
C GLU A 56 -7.23 -32.58 -2.81
N PRO A 57 -6.40 -32.66 -1.74
CA PRO A 57 -6.50 -31.71 -0.64
C PRO A 57 -6.36 -30.28 -1.16
N LYS A 58 -7.41 -29.49 -1.07
CA LYS A 58 -7.30 -28.06 -1.24
C LYS A 58 -6.60 -27.50 -0.01
N GLU A 59 -5.32 -27.19 -0.11
CA GLU A 59 -4.66 -26.30 0.83
C GLU A 59 -5.28 -24.91 0.63
N TYR A 60 -6.25 -24.59 1.46
CA TYR A 60 -6.66 -23.18 1.63
C TYR A 60 -5.47 -22.47 2.24
N GLY A 61 -4.81 -21.57 1.47
CA GLY A 61 -3.60 -20.93 1.91
C GLY A 61 -3.84 -20.14 3.19
N GLU A 62 -2.98 -20.31 4.18
CA GLU A 62 -2.89 -19.39 5.33
C GLU A 62 -2.68 -17.95 4.84
N GLU A 63 -2.09 -17.77 3.67
CA GLU A 63 -1.83 -16.51 2.99
C GLU A 63 -3.09 -15.69 2.73
N GLU A 64 -4.24 -16.28 2.36
CA GLU A 64 -5.51 -15.58 2.17
C GLU A 64 -6.05 -14.97 3.48
N MET A 65 -5.67 -15.52 4.62
CA MET A 65 -6.10 -15.01 5.93
C MET A 65 -5.23 -13.84 6.44
N HIS A 66 -4.03 -13.65 5.91
CA HIS A 66 -3.09 -12.66 6.42
C HIS A 66 -3.18 -11.29 5.75
N ASN A 67 -3.76 -11.19 4.55
CA ASN A 67 -3.67 -9.99 3.73
C ASN A 67 -5.01 -9.28 3.50
N MET A 68 -5.87 -9.28 4.49
CA MET A 68 -7.19 -8.66 4.35
C MET A 68 -7.16 -7.13 4.49
N LEU A 69 -6.24 -6.59 5.30
CA LEU A 69 -6.08 -5.13 5.46
C LEU A 69 -5.35 -4.55 4.26
N ARG A 70 -5.89 -3.47 3.69
CA ARG A 70 -5.39 -2.85 2.46
C ARG A 70 -4.87 -1.44 2.65
N GLY A 71 -5.60 -0.61 3.36
CA GLY A 71 -5.25 0.77 3.60
C GLY A 71 -5.58 1.20 5.02
N ILE A 72 -4.87 2.23 5.49
CA ILE A 72 -5.15 2.92 6.74
C ILE A 72 -5.14 4.42 6.54
N GLY A 73 -5.98 5.11 7.29
CA GLY A 73 -6.08 6.56 7.34
C GLY A 73 -6.55 7.02 8.71
N ALA A 74 -6.66 8.31 8.89
CA ALA A 74 -7.20 8.90 10.11
C ALA A 74 -8.21 10.00 9.78
N CYS A 75 -9.24 10.11 10.58
CA CYS A 75 -10.24 11.17 10.52
C CYS A 75 -10.42 11.73 11.94
N GLY A 76 -9.69 12.78 12.26
CA GLY A 76 -9.57 13.30 13.63
C GLY A 76 -8.95 12.25 14.56
N ASP A 77 -9.65 11.91 15.61
CA ASP A 77 -9.25 10.92 16.62
C ASP A 77 -9.53 9.46 16.22
N ARG A 78 -10.29 9.24 15.14
CA ARG A 78 -10.68 7.91 14.68
C ARG A 78 -9.73 7.37 13.61
N LEU A 79 -9.29 6.14 13.80
CA LEU A 79 -8.59 5.37 12.78
C LEU A 79 -9.59 4.87 11.74
N ILE A 80 -9.21 4.93 10.47
CA ILE A 80 -9.93 4.28 9.37
C ILE A 80 -9.04 3.18 8.82
N TYR A 81 -9.65 2.04 8.48
CA TYR A 81 -8.97 1.00 7.73
C TYR A 81 -9.88 0.42 6.65
N SER A 82 -9.27 -0.12 5.63
CA SER A 82 -9.96 -0.85 4.57
C SER A 82 -9.60 -2.32 4.57
N THR A 83 -10.55 -3.14 4.13
CA THR A 83 -10.38 -4.59 3.97
C THR A 83 -10.78 -5.03 2.58
N PHE A 84 -10.22 -6.16 2.14
CA PHE A 84 -10.68 -6.86 0.96
C PHE A 84 -10.62 -8.38 1.21
N ALA A 85 -11.78 -9.04 1.12
CA ALA A 85 -11.92 -10.48 1.28
C ALA A 85 -13.12 -10.98 0.50
N ASP A 86 -13.03 -12.16 -0.12
CA ASP A 86 -14.10 -12.77 -0.94
C ASP A 86 -14.67 -11.82 -2.01
N ASN A 87 -13.80 -11.04 -2.66
CA ASN A 87 -14.18 -10.01 -3.63
C ASN A 87 -15.09 -8.90 -3.06
N VAL A 88 -14.98 -8.65 -1.76
CA VAL A 88 -15.69 -7.55 -1.09
C VAL A 88 -14.69 -6.62 -0.43
N GLY A 89 -14.59 -5.41 -0.95
CA GLY A 89 -13.91 -4.28 -0.31
C GLY A 89 -14.83 -3.59 0.70
N GLY A 90 -14.27 -3.13 1.80
CA GLY A 90 -15.01 -2.36 2.79
C GLY A 90 -14.14 -1.40 3.58
N MET A 91 -14.74 -0.37 4.15
CA MET A 91 -14.10 0.60 5.03
C MET A 91 -14.79 0.66 6.38
N TYR A 92 -13.99 0.87 7.41
CA TYR A 92 -14.42 0.86 8.81
C TYR A 92 -13.72 1.95 9.59
N PHE A 93 -14.46 2.59 10.49
CA PHE A 93 -13.86 3.32 11.59
C PHE A 93 -13.49 2.37 12.72
N LYS A 94 -12.39 2.69 13.40
CA LYS A 94 -11.99 2.05 14.65
C LYS A 94 -11.64 3.11 15.68
N ASP A 95 -12.27 3.02 16.83
CA ASP A 95 -12.00 3.88 17.98
C ASP A 95 -11.95 3.02 19.26
N GLY A 96 -11.85 3.68 20.42
CA GLY A 96 -11.84 3.00 21.72
C GLY A 96 -13.14 2.30 22.10
N LYS A 97 -14.24 2.51 21.34
CA LYS A 97 -15.56 1.91 21.59
C LYS A 97 -15.86 0.69 20.72
N GLY A 98 -15.04 0.48 19.66
CA GLY A 98 -15.23 -0.64 18.73
C GLY A 98 -15.03 -0.24 17.28
N GLU A 99 -15.71 -0.94 16.38
CA GLU A 99 -15.64 -0.70 14.94
C GLU A 99 -17.00 -0.30 14.40
N THR A 100 -16.99 0.72 13.54
CA THR A 100 -18.17 1.21 12.84
C THR A 100 -17.99 1.04 11.35
N TYR A 101 -18.94 0.38 10.72
CA TYR A 101 -19.01 0.20 9.29
C TYR A 101 -19.27 1.53 8.57
N ILE A 102 -18.51 1.82 7.53
CA ILE A 102 -18.71 2.98 6.65
C ILE A 102 -19.40 2.53 5.37
N PHE A 103 -18.78 1.65 4.60
CA PHE A 103 -19.39 1.06 3.39
C PHE A 103 -18.68 -0.24 2.96
N ALA A 104 -19.33 -1.02 2.07
CA ALA A 104 -18.68 -2.10 1.32
C ALA A 104 -19.07 -2.01 -0.16
N ASN A 105 -18.09 -2.24 -1.01
CA ASN A 105 -18.26 -2.39 -2.44
C ASN A 105 -17.69 -3.76 -2.86
N ARG A 106 -18.38 -4.45 -3.78
CA ARG A 106 -18.05 -5.85 -4.11
C ARG A 106 -16.86 -6.02 -5.05
N GLU A 107 -16.42 -4.99 -5.73
CA GLU A 107 -15.48 -5.16 -6.84
C GLU A 107 -14.19 -4.35 -6.66
N GLU A 108 -14.09 -3.51 -5.63
CA GLU A 108 -13.00 -2.56 -5.50
C GLU A 108 -12.15 -2.81 -4.27
N ILE A 109 -10.84 -2.80 -4.48
CA ILE A 109 -9.82 -2.79 -3.44
C ILE A 109 -9.49 -1.34 -3.14
N ILE A 110 -9.66 -0.93 -1.89
CA ILE A 110 -9.27 0.40 -1.41
C ILE A 110 -7.91 0.31 -0.78
N SER A 111 -6.91 0.95 -1.38
CA SER A 111 -5.51 0.81 -0.98
C SER A 111 -4.98 2.00 -0.18
N ASP A 112 -5.40 3.21 -0.51
CA ASP A 112 -4.92 4.44 0.12
C ASP A 112 -6.10 5.27 0.62
N ILE A 113 -5.94 5.88 1.78
CA ILE A 113 -6.99 6.66 2.44
C ILE A 113 -6.40 7.93 3.01
N ASP A 114 -6.98 9.07 2.66
CA ASP A 114 -6.75 10.34 3.35
C ASP A 114 -8.08 11.01 3.66
N CYS A 115 -8.21 11.62 4.85
CA CYS A 115 -9.46 12.23 5.28
C CYS A 115 -9.23 13.62 5.85
N SER A 116 -10.16 14.52 5.52
CA SER A 116 -10.21 15.89 6.04
C SER A 116 -11.64 16.41 6.01
N GLY A 117 -12.07 17.11 7.04
CA GLY A 117 -13.38 17.78 7.08
C GLY A 117 -14.59 16.84 6.89
N GLY A 118 -14.52 15.59 7.35
CA GLY A 118 -15.60 14.60 7.23
C GLY A 118 -15.68 13.91 5.85
N LYS A 119 -14.80 14.28 4.91
CA LYS A 119 -14.64 13.60 3.62
C LYS A 119 -13.41 12.72 3.65
N CYS A 120 -13.48 11.56 3.03
CA CYS A 120 -12.33 10.72 2.75
C CYS A 120 -12.13 10.60 1.24
N VAL A 121 -10.89 10.74 0.80
CA VAL A 121 -10.47 10.42 -0.55
C VAL A 121 -9.70 9.10 -0.52
N VAL A 122 -9.98 8.25 -1.49
CA VAL A 122 -9.41 6.90 -1.56
C VAL A 122 -8.89 6.60 -2.95
N SER A 123 -7.91 5.70 -3.03
CA SER A 123 -7.57 5.02 -4.27
C SER A 123 -8.31 3.68 -4.28
N ALA A 124 -9.12 3.47 -5.30
CA ALA A 124 -9.94 2.28 -5.45
C ALA A 124 -9.74 1.65 -6.83
N GLY A 125 -9.67 0.34 -6.90
CA GLY A 125 -9.46 -0.38 -8.15
C GLY A 125 -9.75 -1.87 -8.05
N ASN A 126 -9.57 -2.56 -9.17
CA ASN A 126 -9.88 -4.00 -9.29
C ASN A 126 -8.71 -4.91 -8.91
N GLY A 127 -7.65 -4.36 -8.33
CA GLY A 127 -6.46 -5.11 -7.93
C GLY A 127 -5.47 -5.40 -9.06
N HIS A 128 -5.74 -4.90 -10.26
CA HIS A 128 -4.79 -4.84 -11.37
C HIS A 128 -4.07 -3.47 -11.37
N TYR A 129 -3.60 -3.01 -12.50
CA TYR A 129 -2.94 -1.71 -12.58
C TYR A 129 -3.91 -0.53 -12.58
N GLU A 130 -5.18 -0.77 -12.81
CA GLU A 130 -6.20 0.25 -12.90
C GLU A 130 -6.73 0.58 -11.51
N ASN A 131 -6.38 1.78 -11.04
CA ASN A 131 -6.87 2.35 -9.79
C ASN A 131 -7.29 3.78 -10.05
N HIS A 132 -8.38 4.19 -9.44
CA HIS A 132 -8.97 5.52 -9.62
C HIS A 132 -9.20 6.20 -8.29
N ILE A 133 -9.27 7.53 -8.33
CA ILE A 133 -9.55 8.34 -7.16
C ILE A 133 -11.06 8.41 -6.95
N ALA A 134 -11.49 8.19 -5.71
CA ALA A 134 -12.89 8.30 -5.33
C ALA A 134 -13.06 9.08 -4.02
N LEU A 135 -14.19 9.73 -3.86
CA LEU A 135 -14.64 10.31 -2.58
C LEU A 135 -15.56 9.34 -1.87
N VAL A 136 -15.35 9.24 -0.58
CA VAL A 136 -16.22 8.51 0.36
C VAL A 136 -16.77 9.48 1.39
N ASN A 137 -18.08 9.59 1.45
CA ASN A 137 -18.73 10.27 2.56
C ASN A 137 -18.82 9.32 3.75
N THR A 138 -18.16 9.67 4.84
CA THR A 138 -18.06 8.80 6.02
C THR A 138 -19.35 8.70 6.84
N ASP A 139 -20.30 9.63 6.64
CA ASP A 139 -21.56 9.66 7.42
C ASP A 139 -22.62 8.76 6.80
N ASN A 140 -22.69 8.67 5.47
CA ASN A 140 -23.71 7.91 4.77
C ASN A 140 -23.14 6.77 3.90
N GLY A 141 -21.81 6.63 3.82
CA GLY A 141 -21.16 5.59 3.02
C GLY A 141 -21.28 5.75 1.52
N SER A 142 -21.67 6.94 1.02
CA SER A 142 -21.72 7.17 -0.44
C SER A 142 -20.31 7.18 -1.01
N PHE A 143 -20.19 6.55 -2.18
CA PHE A 143 -18.95 6.41 -2.94
C PHE A 143 -19.12 7.07 -4.29
N GLU A 144 -18.21 7.98 -4.63
CA GLU A 144 -18.20 8.72 -5.89
C GLU A 144 -16.83 8.64 -6.53
N GLN A 145 -16.70 7.93 -7.65
CA GLN A 145 -15.49 7.88 -8.44
C GLN A 145 -15.27 9.22 -9.15
N LEU A 146 -14.08 9.80 -8.98
CA LEU A 146 -13.73 11.12 -9.52
C LEU A 146 -12.93 11.04 -10.81
N THR A 147 -12.17 9.98 -11.00
CA THR A 147 -11.26 9.81 -12.14
C THR A 147 -11.51 8.48 -12.84
N GLU A 148 -11.12 8.40 -14.11
CA GLU A 148 -11.28 7.22 -14.96
C GLU A 148 -10.20 7.18 -16.06
N GLY A 149 -10.05 6.06 -16.74
CA GLY A 149 -9.14 5.92 -17.89
C GLY A 149 -8.07 4.86 -17.70
N PHE A 150 -7.12 4.79 -18.65
CA PHE A 150 -5.99 3.84 -18.60
C PHE A 150 -4.84 4.39 -17.75
N THR A 151 -5.14 4.63 -16.49
CA THR A 151 -4.23 5.20 -15.50
C THR A 151 -4.27 4.40 -14.21
N SER A 152 -3.16 4.42 -13.49
CA SER A 152 -3.11 3.97 -12.10
C SER A 152 -2.93 5.21 -11.22
N GLU A 153 -3.95 5.52 -10.44
CA GLU A 153 -4.02 6.69 -9.59
C GLU A 153 -4.04 6.26 -8.13
N THR A 154 -3.01 6.70 -7.40
CA THR A 154 -2.73 6.24 -6.05
C THR A 154 -2.38 7.40 -5.13
N HIS A 155 -2.29 7.13 -3.83
CA HIS A 155 -1.85 8.08 -2.81
C HIS A 155 -2.60 9.42 -2.83
N PRO A 156 -3.94 9.40 -2.87
CA PRO A 156 -4.71 10.63 -2.82
C PRO A 156 -4.49 11.36 -1.48
N PHE A 157 -4.56 12.68 -1.57
CA PHE A 157 -4.40 13.56 -0.42
C PHE A 157 -5.26 14.80 -0.57
N ILE A 158 -6.08 15.10 0.43
CA ILE A 158 -6.88 16.34 0.50
C ILE A 158 -5.96 17.46 0.97
N SER A 159 -5.85 18.53 0.20
CA SER A 159 -5.02 19.69 0.58
C SER A 159 -5.42 20.24 1.95
N ARG A 160 -4.42 20.47 2.81
CA ARG A 160 -4.62 21.06 4.14
C ARG A 160 -4.87 22.58 4.09
N ARG A 161 -4.73 23.16 2.89
CA ARG A 161 -5.02 24.60 2.63
C ARG A 161 -6.41 24.81 2.04
N ASN A 162 -6.87 23.89 1.22
CA ASN A 162 -8.15 23.99 0.53
C ASN A 162 -8.73 22.60 0.29
N ASN A 163 -9.75 22.23 1.02
CA ASN A 163 -10.41 20.92 0.95
C ASN A 163 -11.08 20.60 -0.40
N ASP A 164 -11.12 21.56 -1.34
CA ASP A 164 -11.60 21.34 -2.70
C ASP A 164 -10.45 20.90 -3.65
N ILE A 165 -9.21 20.96 -3.20
CA ILE A 165 -8.04 20.53 -3.96
C ILE A 165 -7.59 19.16 -3.46
N LEU A 166 -7.44 18.24 -4.40
CA LEU A 166 -6.88 16.92 -4.17
C LEU A 166 -5.54 16.81 -4.93
N TYR A 167 -4.55 16.23 -4.28
CA TYR A 167 -3.32 15.78 -4.92
C TYR A 167 -3.33 14.26 -4.99
N TYR A 168 -2.79 13.70 -6.05
CA TYR A 168 -2.61 12.26 -6.15
C TYR A 168 -1.46 11.90 -7.08
N THR A 169 -0.98 10.68 -6.98
CA THR A 169 0.03 10.12 -7.89
C THR A 169 -0.69 9.50 -9.09
N ALA A 170 -0.30 9.85 -10.31
CA ALA A 170 -0.82 9.25 -11.53
C ALA A 170 0.29 8.59 -12.35
N MET A 171 -0.01 7.43 -12.93
CA MET A 171 0.85 6.70 -13.84
C MET A 171 0.02 6.19 -15.01
N GLY A 172 0.34 6.62 -16.22
CA GLY A 172 -0.25 6.07 -17.43
C GLY A 172 0.33 4.70 -17.77
N PHE A 173 -0.49 3.83 -18.37
CA PHE A 173 0.00 2.56 -18.90
C PHE A 173 -0.63 2.26 -20.26
N ALA A 174 0.15 1.58 -21.11
CA ALA A 174 -0.32 1.06 -22.39
C ALA A 174 -0.48 -0.46 -22.29
N THR A 175 -1.55 -0.98 -22.88
CA THR A 175 -1.78 -2.43 -22.96
C THR A 175 -1.48 -2.95 -24.36
N ASP A 176 -1.05 -4.20 -24.44
CA ASP A 176 -0.95 -4.93 -25.71
C ASP A 176 -2.34 -5.40 -26.18
N ARG A 177 -2.37 -6.09 -27.36
CA ARG A 177 -3.62 -6.64 -27.92
C ARG A 177 -4.29 -7.70 -27.04
N SER A 178 -3.58 -8.23 -26.07
CA SER A 178 -4.07 -9.24 -25.12
C SER A 178 -4.52 -8.63 -23.79
N GLY A 179 -4.44 -7.28 -23.66
CA GLY A 179 -4.81 -6.56 -22.43
C GLY A 179 -3.72 -6.51 -21.36
N ASN A 180 -2.49 -7.02 -21.66
CA ASN A 180 -1.39 -6.95 -20.71
C ASN A 180 -0.71 -5.60 -20.77
N VAL A 181 -0.23 -5.09 -19.63
CA VAL A 181 0.53 -3.83 -19.57
C VAL A 181 1.86 -4.00 -20.30
N ALA A 182 2.01 -3.27 -21.40
CA ALA A 182 3.19 -3.28 -22.26
C ALA A 182 4.19 -2.20 -21.88
N GLU A 183 3.72 -1.05 -21.44
CA GLU A 183 4.53 0.11 -21.09
C GLU A 183 3.89 0.90 -19.95
N LYS A 184 4.71 1.58 -19.16
CA LYS A 184 4.30 2.47 -18.07
C LYS A 184 5.01 3.81 -18.21
N SER A 185 4.31 4.90 -17.93
CA SER A 185 4.92 6.22 -17.80
C SER A 185 5.61 6.38 -16.44
N PRO A 186 6.49 7.38 -16.28
CA PRO A 186 6.86 7.86 -14.94
C PRO A 186 5.62 8.25 -14.14
N CYS A 187 5.72 8.13 -12.82
CA CYS A 187 4.68 8.63 -11.92
C CYS A 187 4.80 10.15 -11.81
N THR A 188 3.69 10.85 -12.02
CA THR A 188 3.56 12.29 -11.82
C THR A 188 2.57 12.61 -10.71
N ILE A 189 2.61 13.82 -10.18
CA ILE A 189 1.63 14.30 -9.22
C ILE A 189 0.62 15.15 -9.97
N CYS A 190 -0.65 14.75 -9.88
CA CYS A 190 -1.78 15.50 -10.41
C CYS A 190 -2.48 16.28 -9.30
N LEU A 191 -3.08 17.41 -9.70
CA LEU A 191 -3.98 18.22 -8.90
C LEU A 191 -5.37 18.12 -9.50
N PHE A 192 -6.36 17.82 -8.68
CA PHE A 192 -7.76 17.84 -9.04
C PHE A 192 -8.51 18.88 -8.22
N ASP A 193 -9.12 19.83 -8.89
CA ASP A 193 -10.03 20.80 -8.28
C ASP A 193 -11.46 20.26 -8.35
N THR A 194 -12.01 19.86 -7.20
CA THR A 194 -13.36 19.27 -7.12
C THR A 194 -14.48 20.25 -7.44
N ARG A 195 -14.24 21.57 -7.39
CA ARG A 195 -15.25 22.59 -7.75
C ARG A 195 -15.38 22.76 -9.24
N SER A 196 -14.25 22.85 -9.94
CA SER A 196 -14.23 23.03 -11.40
C SER A 196 -14.29 21.73 -12.16
N GLY A 197 -13.96 20.59 -11.51
CA GLY A 197 -13.79 19.30 -12.16
C GLY A 197 -12.54 19.22 -13.04
N THR A 198 -11.56 20.13 -12.85
CA THR A 198 -10.34 20.18 -13.66
C THR A 198 -9.23 19.36 -13.04
N ILE A 199 -8.46 18.68 -13.91
CA ILE A 199 -7.26 17.93 -13.54
C ILE A 199 -6.07 18.57 -14.25
N ASP A 200 -5.02 18.86 -13.48
CA ASP A 200 -3.76 19.38 -13.98
C ASP A 200 -2.60 18.47 -13.57
N GLU A 201 -1.65 18.22 -14.46
CA GLU A 201 -0.35 17.65 -14.09
C GLU A 201 0.43 18.72 -13.32
N PHE A 202 0.63 18.50 -12.04
CA PHE A 202 1.17 19.53 -11.12
C PHE A 202 2.68 19.41 -10.92
N ILE A 203 3.19 18.19 -10.76
CA ILE A 203 4.64 17.92 -10.64
C ILE A 203 5.00 16.73 -11.53
N ALA A 204 5.88 16.99 -12.50
CA ALA A 204 6.57 15.99 -13.28
C ALA A 204 8.06 16.35 -13.28
N GLU A 205 8.93 15.40 -12.97
CA GLU A 205 10.38 15.58 -12.99
C GLU A 205 11.01 14.58 -13.97
N ASP A 206 11.80 15.08 -14.90
CA ASP A 206 12.46 14.24 -15.90
C ASP A 206 13.35 13.17 -15.27
N GLY A 207 13.08 11.90 -15.60
CA GLY A 207 13.83 10.76 -15.09
C GLY A 207 13.50 10.34 -13.67
N PHE A 208 12.42 10.88 -13.10
CA PHE A 208 11.97 10.52 -11.76
C PHE A 208 10.49 10.10 -11.75
N ASP A 209 10.16 9.22 -10.82
CA ASP A 209 8.81 9.02 -10.31
C ASP A 209 8.59 9.97 -9.13
N CYS A 210 7.48 10.70 -9.13
CA CYS A 210 7.03 11.56 -8.04
C CYS A 210 5.78 10.95 -7.41
N ILE A 211 5.85 10.53 -6.16
CA ILE A 211 4.76 9.78 -5.49
C ILE A 211 4.45 10.33 -4.09
N LYS A 212 3.26 9.99 -3.58
CA LYS A 212 2.80 10.31 -2.22
C LYS A 212 2.81 11.81 -1.92
N PRO A 213 2.09 12.64 -2.70
CA PRO A 213 2.03 14.09 -2.47
C PRO A 213 1.36 14.45 -1.15
N ARG A 214 1.85 15.52 -0.50
CA ARG A 214 1.22 16.18 0.64
C ARG A 214 1.57 17.65 0.62
N ASP A 215 0.65 18.51 1.05
CA ASP A 215 0.96 19.92 1.28
C ASP A 215 0.99 20.26 2.77
N ASP A 216 1.62 21.38 3.10
CA ASP A 216 1.51 22.02 4.40
C ASP A 216 0.64 23.30 4.33
N VAL A 217 0.34 23.87 5.49
CA VAL A 217 -0.45 25.11 5.59
C VAL A 217 0.24 26.31 4.92
N ASP A 218 1.56 26.28 4.79
CA ASP A 218 2.36 27.31 4.12
C ASP A 218 2.37 27.13 2.60
N GLY A 219 1.88 26.03 2.06
CA GLY A 219 1.78 25.74 0.64
C GLY A 219 3.06 25.19 0.02
N ASN A 220 3.92 24.63 0.82
CA ASN A 220 4.98 23.77 0.32
C ASN A 220 4.40 22.40 0.01
N ILE A 221 4.96 21.75 -1.00
CA ILE A 221 4.58 20.39 -1.39
C ILE A 221 5.70 19.44 -1.02
N TYR A 222 5.31 18.34 -0.40
CA TYR A 222 6.21 17.25 -0.04
C TYR A 222 5.84 16.04 -0.87
N TYR A 223 6.82 15.26 -1.29
CA TYR A 223 6.62 14.02 -2.03
C TYR A 223 7.86 13.14 -1.95
N ILE A 224 7.70 11.87 -2.28
CA ILE A 224 8.82 10.96 -2.45
C ILE A 224 9.22 10.99 -3.92
N ARG A 225 10.50 11.26 -4.17
CA ARG A 225 11.11 11.22 -5.48
C ARG A 225 12.04 10.03 -5.58
N ARG A 226 11.95 9.27 -6.66
CA ARG A 226 12.84 8.13 -6.95
C ARG A 226 13.15 8.07 -8.44
N LYS A 227 14.30 7.48 -8.82
CA LYS A 227 14.65 7.35 -10.23
C LYS A 227 13.66 6.48 -10.96
N TYR A 228 13.13 7.00 -12.06
CA TYR A 228 12.30 6.22 -12.96
C TYR A 228 13.17 5.16 -13.68
N VAL A 229 12.70 3.93 -13.69
CA VAL A 229 13.33 2.82 -14.41
C VAL A 229 12.34 2.33 -15.47
N PRO A 230 12.55 2.72 -16.76
CA PRO A 230 11.69 2.25 -17.83
C PRO A 230 11.75 0.72 -17.94
N ALA A 231 10.61 0.12 -18.25
CA ALA A 231 10.56 -1.31 -18.54
C ALA A 231 11.48 -1.59 -19.75
N LYS A 232 12.50 -2.43 -19.58
CA LYS A 232 13.43 -2.77 -20.67
C LYS A 232 12.67 -3.59 -21.71
N GLN A 233 12.48 -3.04 -22.89
CA GLN A 233 11.96 -3.77 -24.05
C GLN A 233 12.95 -4.90 -24.44
N LYS A 234 12.70 -6.12 -23.96
CA LYS A 234 13.25 -7.34 -24.54
C LYS A 234 12.08 -8.26 -24.90
N SER A 235 12.19 -8.93 -26.01
CA SER A 235 11.18 -9.71 -26.74
C SER A 235 10.39 -10.76 -25.96
N ASN A 236 10.54 -10.89 -24.65
CA ASN A 236 9.77 -11.76 -23.74
C ASN A 236 9.20 -10.99 -22.54
N LEU A 237 9.02 -9.69 -22.67
CA LEU A 237 8.64 -8.77 -21.58
C LEU A 237 7.29 -9.14 -20.95
N LEU A 238 6.34 -9.60 -21.75
CA LEU A 238 5.00 -9.99 -21.28
C LEU A 238 5.03 -11.21 -20.34
N VAL A 239 5.88 -12.17 -20.63
CA VAL A 239 6.09 -13.33 -19.75
C VAL A 239 6.85 -12.89 -18.50
N ASP A 240 7.79 -11.98 -18.63
CA ASP A 240 8.57 -11.47 -17.50
C ASP A 240 7.74 -10.55 -16.58
N ILE A 241 6.85 -9.72 -17.09
CA ILE A 241 5.94 -8.90 -16.28
C ILE A 241 4.91 -9.77 -15.54
N LEU A 242 4.29 -10.74 -16.21
CA LEU A 242 3.37 -11.70 -15.60
C LEU A 242 4.06 -12.68 -14.62
N MET A 243 5.33 -13.04 -14.89
CA MET A 243 6.12 -13.93 -14.04
C MET A 243 6.89 -13.18 -12.93
N PHE A 244 6.90 -11.86 -12.98
CA PHE A 244 7.57 -11.01 -12.01
C PHE A 244 7.11 -11.26 -10.57
N PRO A 245 5.81 -11.27 -10.26
CA PRO A 245 5.34 -11.66 -8.95
C PRO A 245 5.74 -13.09 -8.55
N VAL A 246 5.69 -14.04 -9.49
CA VAL A 246 6.03 -15.46 -9.24
C VAL A 246 7.51 -15.66 -8.88
N ARG A 247 8.43 -14.96 -9.53
CA ARG A 247 9.86 -15.03 -9.21
C ARG A 247 10.17 -14.46 -7.84
N ILE A 248 9.47 -13.40 -7.47
CA ILE A 248 9.59 -12.76 -6.17
C ILE A 248 9.09 -13.68 -5.05
N ILE A 249 7.94 -14.31 -5.21
CA ILE A 249 7.36 -15.24 -4.23
C ILE A 249 8.30 -16.41 -3.95
N LYS A 250 9.04 -16.89 -4.95
CA LYS A 250 10.04 -17.94 -4.75
C LYS A 250 11.28 -17.50 -3.98
N ALA A 251 11.60 -16.20 -4.01
CA ALA A 251 12.83 -15.68 -3.43
C ALA A 251 12.70 -15.28 -1.93
N ILE A 252 11.51 -14.85 -1.49
CA ILE A 252 11.32 -14.26 -0.15
C ILE A 252 10.08 -14.90 0.53
N GLY A 253 10.13 -16.19 0.80
CA GLY A 253 9.01 -16.89 1.44
C GLY A 253 8.42 -16.09 2.63
N GLY A 254 7.13 -15.78 2.58
CA GLY A 254 6.37 -15.07 3.61
C GLY A 254 6.35 -13.55 3.53
N PHE A 255 7.31 -12.90 2.84
CA PHE A 255 7.39 -11.44 2.78
C PHE A 255 6.55 -10.83 1.64
N LEU A 256 6.18 -11.63 0.67
CA LEU A 256 5.62 -11.21 -0.62
C LEU A 256 4.14 -11.52 -0.83
N SER A 257 3.55 -12.35 0.00
CA SER A 257 2.10 -12.54 -0.03
C SER A 257 1.37 -11.21 0.17
N VAL A 258 1.94 -10.33 1.00
CA VAL A 258 1.44 -8.97 1.24
C VAL A 258 1.46 -8.11 -0.03
N PHE A 259 2.48 -8.28 -0.91
CA PHE A 259 2.64 -7.43 -2.09
C PHE A 259 1.87 -7.89 -3.31
N SER A 260 1.83 -9.20 -3.58
CA SER A 260 1.10 -9.71 -4.73
C SER A 260 -0.39 -9.39 -4.66
N MET A 261 -0.92 -9.33 -3.43
CA MET A 261 -2.32 -8.98 -3.20
C MET A 261 -2.59 -7.46 -3.22
N ALA A 262 -1.60 -6.62 -2.85
CA ALA A 262 -1.75 -5.17 -2.99
C ALA A 262 -1.79 -4.71 -4.46
N PHE A 263 -1.21 -5.49 -5.37
CA PHE A 263 -1.11 -5.14 -6.80
C PHE A 263 -1.79 -6.12 -7.76
N GLY A 264 -2.19 -7.29 -7.32
CA GLY A 264 -2.73 -8.35 -8.19
C GLY A 264 -4.14 -8.82 -7.90
N GLY A 265 -4.72 -8.46 -6.77
CA GLY A 265 -6.11 -8.85 -6.40
C GLY A 265 -6.35 -10.34 -6.21
N GLU A 266 -5.45 -11.22 -6.68
CA GLU A 266 -5.54 -12.67 -6.48
C GLU A 266 -4.25 -13.22 -5.87
N PRO A 267 -4.36 -14.18 -4.92
CA PRO A 267 -3.21 -14.92 -4.45
C PRO A 267 -2.65 -15.74 -5.62
N LEU A 268 -1.35 -15.59 -5.90
CA LEU A 268 -0.67 -16.38 -6.92
C LEU A 268 -0.70 -17.86 -6.54
N ARG A 269 -1.51 -18.63 -7.22
CA ARG A 269 -1.56 -20.09 -7.07
C ARG A 269 -0.28 -20.69 -7.65
N THR A 270 0.70 -20.97 -6.80
CA THR A 270 1.87 -21.77 -7.20
C THR A 270 1.51 -23.24 -7.08
N GLY A 271 1.23 -23.87 -8.20
CA GLY A 271 1.23 -25.32 -8.30
C GLY A 271 2.63 -25.88 -8.00
N GLY A 272 2.77 -26.54 -6.86
CA GLY A 272 3.79 -27.52 -6.50
C GLY A 272 5.26 -27.11 -6.60
N LYS A 273 5.84 -26.78 -5.48
CA LYS A 273 7.12 -27.21 -4.89
C LYS A 273 7.52 -26.24 -3.79
N ASN A 274 7.78 -26.80 -2.62
CA ASN A 274 8.14 -26.09 -1.39
C ASN A 274 9.27 -25.05 -1.61
N PRO A 275 9.04 -23.73 -1.43
CA PRO A 275 10.04 -22.69 -1.68
C PRO A 275 11.20 -22.67 -0.69
N ALA A 276 11.11 -23.43 0.41
CA ALA A 276 12.09 -23.44 1.48
C ALA A 276 13.48 -24.01 1.11
N LYS A 277 13.72 -24.40 -0.16
CA LYS A 277 14.97 -25.02 -0.63
C LYS A 277 15.72 -24.28 -1.73
N SER A 278 15.38 -23.06 -2.07
CA SER A 278 16.21 -22.26 -2.98
C SER A 278 17.32 -21.56 -2.20
N LYS A 279 18.55 -21.99 -2.46
CA LYS A 279 19.76 -21.68 -1.68
C LYS A 279 20.70 -20.67 -2.35
N THR A 280 20.25 -19.64 -2.97
CA THR A 280 21.17 -18.59 -3.45
C THR A 280 20.74 -17.23 -2.95
N ALA A 281 21.62 -16.64 -2.16
CA ALA A 281 21.47 -15.37 -1.46
C ALA A 281 21.26 -14.15 -2.39
N ASP A 282 21.48 -14.29 -3.69
CA ASP A 282 21.42 -13.21 -4.68
C ASP A 282 20.00 -12.92 -5.23
N GLU A 283 18.98 -13.68 -4.84
CA GLU A 283 17.65 -13.63 -5.46
C GLU A 283 16.56 -13.02 -4.56
N ARG A 284 16.91 -12.36 -3.47
CA ARG A 284 15.92 -11.69 -2.60
C ARG A 284 15.60 -10.30 -3.13
N GLU A 285 14.67 -10.24 -4.01
CA GLU A 285 14.13 -9.00 -4.56
C GLU A 285 12.75 -8.75 -3.97
N ALA A 286 12.41 -7.51 -3.61
CA ALA A 286 11.10 -7.09 -3.16
C ALA A 286 10.51 -6.11 -4.17
N PHE A 287 9.23 -6.30 -4.51
CA PHE A 287 8.51 -5.38 -5.37
C PHE A 287 7.77 -4.36 -4.49
N ILE A 288 8.24 -3.13 -4.45
CA ILE A 288 7.68 -2.06 -3.62
C ILE A 288 7.28 -0.90 -4.51
N GLU A 289 6.03 -0.47 -4.41
CA GLU A 289 5.49 0.66 -5.17
C GLU A 289 5.83 0.58 -6.67
N GLY A 290 5.60 -0.59 -7.28
CA GLY A 290 5.88 -0.81 -8.68
C GLY A 290 7.35 -1.01 -9.07
N ASN A 291 8.28 -1.03 -8.10
CA ASN A 291 9.71 -1.23 -8.36
C ASN A 291 10.29 -2.46 -7.68
N MET A 292 11.21 -3.13 -8.41
CA MET A 292 11.96 -4.24 -7.90
C MET A 292 13.12 -3.76 -7.05
N ILE A 293 13.20 -4.19 -5.81
CA ILE A 293 14.23 -3.83 -4.84
C ILE A 293 15.01 -5.07 -4.44
N LYS A 294 16.33 -5.02 -4.56
CA LYS A 294 17.22 -6.09 -4.09
C LYS A 294 17.39 -5.98 -2.57
N ALA A 295 16.50 -6.65 -1.83
CA ALA A 295 16.43 -6.54 -0.38
C ALA A 295 17.71 -6.99 0.33
N GLU A 296 18.42 -8.00 -0.17
CA GLU A 296 19.66 -8.46 0.44
C GLU A 296 20.82 -7.46 0.38
N LYS A 297 20.96 -6.78 -0.76
CA LYS A 297 21.99 -5.76 -0.92
C LYS A 297 21.75 -4.57 0.02
N GLN A 298 20.50 -4.35 0.39
CA GLN A 298 20.08 -3.31 1.34
C GLN A 298 20.19 -3.79 2.80
N LEU A 299 19.95 -5.07 3.07
CA LEU A 299 20.05 -5.67 4.41
C LEU A 299 21.49 -6.00 4.81
N SER A 300 22.42 -6.17 3.86
CA SER A 300 23.86 -6.37 4.12
C SER A 300 24.60 -5.08 4.46
N GLY A 301 23.96 -3.91 4.27
CA GLY A 301 24.39 -2.63 4.84
C GLY A 301 24.12 -2.55 6.34
N ASN A 302 24.41 -1.41 6.97
CA ASN A 302 24.03 -1.16 8.35
C ASN A 302 22.52 -1.46 8.50
N ALA A 303 22.15 -2.31 9.46
CA ALA A 303 20.75 -2.63 9.80
C ALA A 303 19.92 -1.36 10.07
N ASP A 304 20.58 -0.24 10.25
CA ASP A 304 20.01 1.09 10.44
C ASP A 304 19.56 1.77 9.15
N ASP A 305 19.95 1.31 7.97
CA ASP A 305 19.64 1.97 6.71
C ASP A 305 18.25 1.63 6.13
N GLY A 306 17.58 0.59 6.63
CA GLY A 306 16.28 0.13 6.13
C GLY A 306 16.38 -0.62 4.79
N ILE A 307 15.22 -1.10 4.30
CA ILE A 307 15.15 -1.90 3.07
C ILE A 307 14.99 -1.04 1.80
N ILE A 308 14.69 0.25 1.95
CA ILE A 308 14.41 1.15 0.84
C ILE A 308 15.71 1.67 0.22
N PRO A 309 15.82 1.71 -1.13
CA PRO A 309 16.98 2.26 -1.83
C PRO A 309 17.28 3.71 -1.45
N SER A 310 18.57 4.09 -1.52
CA SER A 310 19.01 5.44 -1.14
C SER A 310 18.57 6.55 -2.09
N ASP A 311 18.09 6.21 -3.27
CA ASP A 311 17.54 7.12 -4.28
C ASP A 311 16.04 7.41 -4.09
N TRP A 312 15.40 6.80 -3.08
CA TRP A 312 14.06 7.20 -2.66
C TRP A 312 14.18 8.34 -1.66
N GLU A 313 13.92 9.55 -2.14
CA GLU A 313 14.16 10.78 -1.41
C GLU A 313 12.83 11.45 -1.04
N LEU A 314 12.63 11.73 0.25
CA LEU A 314 11.60 12.68 0.66
C LEU A 314 12.11 14.07 0.35
N VAL A 315 11.37 14.81 -0.46
CA VAL A 315 11.70 16.16 -0.88
C VAL A 315 10.60 17.14 -0.48
N LYS A 316 11.01 18.39 -0.28
CA LYS A 316 10.13 19.54 -0.11
C LYS A 316 10.34 20.48 -1.29
N ARG A 317 9.26 20.84 -1.95
CA ARG A 317 9.22 21.89 -2.99
C ARG A 317 8.53 23.12 -2.41
N ASP A 318 9.24 24.24 -2.36
CA ASP A 318 8.68 25.49 -1.89
C ASP A 318 7.80 26.17 -2.97
N LYS A 319 7.14 27.28 -2.61
CA LYS A 319 6.30 28.05 -3.53
C LYS A 319 7.07 28.65 -4.72
N SER A 320 8.38 28.81 -4.58
CA SER A 320 9.27 29.32 -5.64
C SER A 320 9.74 28.20 -6.57
N GLY A 321 9.38 26.95 -6.27
CA GLY A 321 9.78 25.78 -7.03
C GLY A 321 11.11 25.16 -6.62
N ASN A 322 11.79 25.68 -5.60
CA ASN A 322 13.05 25.11 -5.10
C ASN A 322 12.79 23.77 -4.41
N ILE A 323 13.60 22.77 -4.74
CA ILE A 323 13.49 21.41 -4.19
C ILE A 323 14.61 21.20 -3.17
N THR A 324 14.23 20.79 -1.97
CA THR A 324 15.16 20.41 -0.90
C THR A 324 14.96 18.95 -0.53
N VAL A 325 16.04 18.17 -0.53
CA VAL A 325 16.01 16.78 -0.04
C VAL A 325 16.05 16.80 1.49
N LEU A 326 15.00 16.29 2.11
CA LEU A 326 14.86 16.24 3.57
C LEU A 326 15.45 14.94 4.12
N LYS A 327 15.19 13.80 3.46
CA LYS A 327 15.67 12.50 3.90
C LYS A 327 15.66 11.49 2.76
N LYS A 328 16.62 10.56 2.82
CA LYS A 328 16.71 9.42 1.89
C LYS A 328 16.12 8.15 2.51
N ARG A 329 15.83 7.17 1.65
CA ARG A 329 15.32 5.85 2.03
C ARG A 329 13.94 5.92 2.71
N ILE A 330 13.02 6.69 2.16
CA ILE A 330 11.68 6.87 2.70
C ILE A 330 10.66 6.04 1.90
N MET A 331 9.90 5.22 2.60
CA MET A 331 8.82 4.40 2.06
C MET A 331 7.46 5.07 2.20
N ASP A 332 7.20 5.66 3.35
CA ASP A 332 5.97 6.42 3.64
C ASP A 332 6.24 7.51 4.66
N TYR A 333 5.41 8.55 4.68
CA TYR A 333 5.55 9.65 5.62
C TYR A 333 4.22 10.35 5.90
N ARG A 334 4.19 11.09 7.02
CA ARG A 334 3.08 11.98 7.40
C ARG A 334 3.64 13.30 7.89
N LEU A 335 3.02 14.40 7.47
CA LEU A 335 3.28 15.74 8.03
C LEU A 335 2.44 15.90 9.28
N LEU A 336 3.05 16.33 10.38
CA LEU A 336 2.37 16.60 11.63
C LEU A 336 2.06 18.10 11.74
N SER A 337 1.04 18.45 12.52
CA SER A 337 0.58 19.83 12.70
C SER A 337 1.65 20.77 13.30
N ASN A 338 2.62 20.22 14.02
CA ASN A 338 3.76 20.96 14.57
C ASN A 338 4.93 21.14 13.61
N GLY A 339 4.79 20.69 12.35
CA GLY A 339 5.85 20.74 11.33
C GLY A 339 6.83 19.57 11.35
N ASP A 340 6.73 18.65 12.31
CA ASP A 340 7.52 17.42 12.31
C ASP A 340 7.05 16.46 11.21
N ILE A 341 7.92 15.55 10.80
CA ILE A 341 7.63 14.54 9.79
C ILE A 341 7.81 13.15 10.39
N LEU A 342 6.72 12.43 10.50
CA LEU A 342 6.76 11.01 10.79
C LEU A 342 7.07 10.25 9.51
N TYR A 343 7.98 9.26 9.55
CA TYR A 343 8.35 8.51 8.35
C TYR A 343 8.58 7.02 8.64
N SER A 344 8.43 6.21 7.60
CA SER A 344 8.89 4.82 7.54
C SER A 344 9.98 4.65 6.49
N ASN A 345 11.01 3.85 6.79
CA ASN A 345 11.99 3.36 5.82
C ASN A 345 11.86 1.84 5.55
N GLY A 346 10.71 1.27 5.90
CA GLY A 346 10.41 -0.16 5.76
C GLY A 346 10.95 -1.05 6.89
N SER A 347 11.89 -0.57 7.73
CA SER A 347 12.44 -1.33 8.87
C SER A 347 12.23 -0.64 10.20
N ARG A 348 11.84 0.61 10.16
CA ARG A 348 11.60 1.45 11.35
C ARG A 348 10.65 2.60 11.04
N ILE A 349 10.04 3.09 12.09
CA ILE A 349 9.31 4.35 12.11
C ILE A 349 10.16 5.35 12.85
N GLY A 350 10.35 6.54 12.27
CA GLY A 350 11.12 7.63 12.84
C GLY A 350 10.43 8.96 12.68
N MET A 351 10.98 9.99 13.33
CA MET A 351 10.50 11.36 13.31
C MET A 351 11.64 12.31 12.99
N LEU A 352 11.38 13.22 12.06
CA LEU A 352 12.23 14.37 11.75
C LEU A 352 11.64 15.62 12.41
N SER A 353 12.40 16.29 13.27
CA SER A 353 12.06 17.55 13.89
C SER A 353 13.18 18.55 13.55
N GLY A 354 13.00 19.31 12.49
CA GLY A 354 14.09 20.08 11.89
C GLY A 354 15.24 19.15 11.45
N ASP A 355 16.45 19.41 11.94
CA ASP A 355 17.63 18.58 11.64
C ASP A 355 17.75 17.32 12.53
N LYS A 356 16.92 17.21 13.56
CA LYS A 356 16.95 16.07 14.47
C LYS A 356 16.15 14.89 13.92
N ASN A 357 16.83 13.75 13.86
CA ASN A 357 16.22 12.47 13.45
C ASN A 357 16.15 11.51 14.65
N THR A 358 14.94 11.09 15.02
CA THR A 358 14.69 10.19 16.14
C THR A 358 14.00 8.92 15.65
N VAL A 359 14.54 7.75 16.01
CA VAL A 359 13.89 6.46 15.77
C VAL A 359 12.87 6.23 16.88
N LEU A 360 11.61 6.03 16.50
CA LEU A 360 10.52 5.78 17.43
C LEU A 360 10.31 4.28 17.70
N CYS A 361 10.38 3.47 16.64
CA CYS A 361 10.16 2.03 16.75
C CYS A 361 10.89 1.30 15.63
N LYS A 362 11.39 0.08 15.91
CA LYS A 362 11.85 -0.86 14.89
C LYS A 362 10.68 -1.80 14.58
N ILE A 363 10.23 -1.82 13.36
CA ILE A 363 9.15 -2.69 12.91
C ILE A 363 9.47 -3.19 11.51
N LYS A 364 9.26 -4.48 11.31
CA LYS A 364 9.51 -5.10 10.04
C LYS A 364 8.42 -4.69 9.05
N TYR A 365 8.83 -4.06 7.97
CA TYR A 365 7.99 -3.77 6.84
C TYR A 365 6.75 -2.87 7.11
N ALA A 366 6.96 -1.70 7.71
CA ALA A 366 5.92 -0.69 7.84
C ALA A 366 5.67 0.00 6.48
N ASN A 367 4.69 -0.46 5.70
CA ASN A 367 4.40 0.02 4.35
C ASN A 367 3.45 1.23 4.31
N SER A 368 2.64 1.41 5.32
CA SER A 368 1.75 2.56 5.46
C SER A 368 1.71 2.99 6.93
N ILE A 369 1.77 4.30 7.17
CA ILE A 369 1.70 4.90 8.49
C ILE A 369 0.59 5.93 8.54
N THR A 370 -0.05 6.09 9.70
CA THR A 370 -1.03 7.15 9.95
C THR A 370 -1.00 7.59 11.40
N VAL A 371 -1.61 8.74 11.68
CA VAL A 371 -1.64 9.35 13.01
C VAL A 371 -3.06 9.79 13.32
N THR A 372 -3.57 9.44 14.50
CA THR A 372 -4.77 10.04 15.08
C THR A 372 -4.39 11.03 16.17
N GLU A 373 -5.19 12.06 16.35
CA GLU A 373 -4.97 13.10 17.35
C GLU A 373 -5.25 12.65 18.79
#